data_909e0f61a508f810528d76b4caa2c9c2
#
_entry.id   909e0f61a508f810528d76b4caa2c9c2
#
_cell.length_a   1.000
_cell.length_b   1.000
_cell.length_c   1.000
_cell.angle_alpha   90.00
_cell.angle_beta   90.00
_cell.angle_gamma   90.00
#
_symmetry.space_group_name_H-M   'P 1'
#
loop_
_entity.id
_entity.type
_entity.pdbx_description
1 polymer ?
#
loop_
_entity_poly.entity_id
_entity_poly.type
_entity_poly.pdbx_seq_one_letter_code
_entity_poly.pdbx_strand_id
1 'polypeptide(L)'
;MAVKKVSVDLPAELFDVEANVALMHQVVNAQLAAARQGTHSTKTRAEVSGGGRKPFRQKGTGRARQGSIREPQMTGGGIAHGPQSRDYSQRTPKNMKAAALRGALSDRARNGRIHVIETLIAQDTPSTKAAKAALAEVQNERRNFLVVIDRSDDVAALSTRNLQHVHTLYADQLNTYDVLKADDVVFTKPAYDAFVAAASAK
;
A
#
# COMPACT_ATOMS: atom_id res chain seq x y z
N MET A 1 3.18 -6.28 -32.19
CA MET A 1 4.43 -5.50 -32.36
C MET A 1 5.34 -5.89 -31.21
N ALA A 2 6.61 -6.16 -31.48
CA ALA A 2 7.57 -6.53 -30.45
C ALA A 2 7.85 -5.35 -29.52
N VAL A 3 7.90 -5.63 -28.22
CA VAL A 3 8.23 -4.63 -27.19
C VAL A 3 9.69 -4.26 -27.31
N LYS A 4 9.98 -2.99 -27.50
CA LYS A 4 11.35 -2.51 -27.59
C LYS A 4 11.90 -2.33 -26.19
N LYS A 5 12.67 -3.32 -25.72
CA LYS A 5 13.44 -3.20 -24.47
C LYS A 5 14.57 -2.20 -24.69
N VAL A 6 14.71 -1.27 -23.76
CA VAL A 6 15.77 -0.25 -23.79
C VAL A 6 16.82 -0.65 -22.76
N SER A 7 18.05 -0.82 -23.21
CA SER A 7 19.18 -0.96 -22.29
C SER A 7 19.46 0.41 -21.66
N VAL A 8 19.35 0.50 -20.34
CA VAL A 8 19.54 1.75 -19.60
C VAL A 8 20.56 1.46 -18.48
N ASP A 9 21.46 2.39 -18.26
CA ASP A 9 22.34 2.35 -17.10
C ASP A 9 21.52 2.59 -15.83
N LEU A 10 21.61 1.66 -14.88
CA LEU A 10 20.97 1.78 -13.58
C LEU A 10 21.94 2.49 -12.63
N PRO A 11 21.64 3.72 -12.16
CA PRO A 11 22.51 4.43 -11.22
C PRO A 11 22.71 3.61 -9.94
N ALA A 12 23.98 3.37 -9.56
CA ALA A 12 24.32 2.56 -8.39
C ALA A 12 23.74 3.13 -7.08
N GLU A 13 23.61 4.45 -6.98
CA GLU A 13 23.01 5.12 -5.82
C GLU A 13 21.54 4.76 -5.57
N LEU A 14 20.83 4.28 -6.60
CA LEU A 14 19.41 3.92 -6.54
C LEU A 14 19.17 2.42 -6.64
N PHE A 15 20.03 1.70 -7.40
CA PHE A 15 19.79 0.31 -7.79
C PHE A 15 20.86 -0.67 -7.34
N ASP A 16 21.91 -0.19 -6.62
CA ASP A 16 22.94 -1.06 -6.05
C ASP A 16 23.29 -0.73 -4.60
N VAL A 17 22.29 -0.34 -3.82
CA VAL A 17 22.42 -0.10 -2.39
C VAL A 17 22.23 -1.39 -1.62
N GLU A 18 22.97 -1.56 -0.51
CA GLU A 18 22.81 -2.72 0.38
C GLU A 18 21.38 -2.73 0.97
N ALA A 19 20.72 -3.88 0.85
CA ALA A 19 19.34 -4.05 1.27
C ALA A 19 19.24 -4.30 2.79
N ASN A 20 18.69 -3.33 3.52
CA ASN A 20 18.38 -3.49 4.94
C ASN A 20 16.98 -4.09 5.12
N VAL A 21 16.92 -5.41 5.34
CA VAL A 21 15.66 -6.16 5.47
C VAL A 21 14.81 -5.68 6.64
N ALA A 22 15.43 -5.34 7.78
CA ALA A 22 14.70 -4.85 8.96
C ALA A 22 14.02 -3.51 8.68
N LEU A 23 14.70 -2.61 7.98
CA LEU A 23 14.16 -1.32 7.56
C LEU A 23 13.00 -1.49 6.57
N MET A 24 13.16 -2.35 5.56
CA MET A 24 12.09 -2.65 4.59
C MET A 24 10.86 -3.23 5.30
N HIS A 25 11.04 -4.19 6.22
CA HIS A 25 9.96 -4.77 7.01
C HIS A 25 9.21 -3.70 7.82
N GLN A 26 9.91 -2.81 8.49
CA GLN A 26 9.29 -1.73 9.27
C GLN A 26 8.46 -0.80 8.39
N VAL A 27 8.98 -0.41 7.22
CA VAL A 27 8.28 0.48 6.27
C VAL A 27 7.05 -0.21 5.69
N VAL A 28 7.15 -1.49 5.30
CA VAL A 28 6.02 -2.27 4.78
C VAL A 28 4.93 -2.43 5.84
N ASN A 29 5.29 -2.74 7.09
CA ASN A 29 4.32 -2.83 8.19
C ASN A 29 3.60 -1.49 8.42
N ALA A 30 4.33 -0.37 8.33
CA ALA A 30 3.72 0.95 8.45
C ALA A 30 2.73 1.24 7.30
N GLN A 31 3.06 0.84 6.06
CA GLN A 31 2.18 0.98 4.90
C GLN A 31 0.90 0.14 5.05
N LEU A 32 1.05 -1.13 5.43
CA LEU A 32 -0.09 -2.03 5.64
C LEU A 32 -0.96 -1.60 6.83
N ALA A 33 -0.36 -1.09 7.90
CA ALA A 33 -1.08 -0.56 9.04
C ALA A 33 -1.90 0.69 8.66
N ALA A 34 -1.34 1.59 7.86
CA ALA A 34 -2.03 2.80 7.38
C ALA A 34 -3.24 2.50 6.48
N ALA A 35 -3.25 1.34 5.79
CA ALA A 35 -4.39 0.92 4.97
C ALA A 35 -5.60 0.43 5.80
N ARG A 36 -5.42 0.18 7.10
CA ARG A 36 -6.52 -0.27 7.97
C ARG A 36 -7.45 0.89 8.31
N GLN A 37 -8.71 0.76 8.03
CA GLN A 37 -9.71 1.81 8.29
C GLN A 37 -9.97 2.06 9.79
N GLY A 38 -9.83 1.04 10.64
CA GLY A 38 -10.00 1.15 12.07
C GLY A 38 -11.41 1.56 12.55
N THR A 39 -12.44 1.25 11.79
CA THR A 39 -13.83 1.71 11.99
C THR A 39 -14.60 0.91 13.03
N HIS A 40 -13.99 -0.10 13.65
CA HIS A 40 -14.64 -0.90 14.69
C HIS A 40 -14.96 -0.04 15.91
N SER A 41 -16.17 -0.16 16.42
CA SER A 41 -16.62 0.58 17.61
C SER A 41 -17.64 -0.23 18.39
N THR A 42 -17.63 -0.06 19.70
CA THR A 42 -18.63 -0.60 20.61
C THR A 42 -19.17 0.52 21.48
N LYS A 43 -20.44 0.42 21.84
CA LYS A 43 -21.07 1.42 22.71
C LYS A 43 -20.67 1.21 24.17
N THR A 44 -20.08 2.24 24.76
CA THR A 44 -19.84 2.33 26.20
C THR A 44 -21.15 2.59 26.95
N ARG A 45 -21.16 2.48 28.28
CA ARG A 45 -22.38 2.73 29.07
C ARG A 45 -22.94 4.15 28.89
N ALA A 46 -22.12 5.11 28.51
CA ALA A 46 -22.55 6.48 28.24
C ALA A 46 -23.29 6.64 26.90
N GLU A 47 -22.99 5.78 25.95
CA GLU A 47 -23.51 5.81 24.57
C GLU A 47 -24.73 4.91 24.37
N VAL A 48 -24.94 3.96 25.28
CA VAL A 48 -26.14 3.10 25.24
C VAL A 48 -27.35 3.90 25.71
N SER A 49 -28.42 3.85 24.94
CA SER A 49 -29.68 4.55 25.25
C SER A 49 -30.25 4.08 26.58
N GLY A 50 -30.69 5.03 27.43
CA GLY A 50 -31.31 4.81 28.72
C GLY A 50 -30.34 4.93 29.90
N GLY A 51 -30.81 4.68 31.12
CA GLY A 51 -29.98 4.63 32.34
C GLY A 51 -29.61 5.99 32.95
N GLY A 52 -30.22 7.09 32.53
CA GLY A 52 -29.98 8.44 33.08
C GLY A 52 -30.39 8.61 34.53
N ARG A 53 -31.28 7.74 35.05
CA ARG A 53 -31.72 7.75 36.44
C ARG A 53 -31.13 6.60 37.22
N LYS A 54 -30.68 6.89 38.47
CA LYS A 54 -30.24 5.84 39.43
C LYS A 54 -31.43 4.91 39.74
N PRO A 55 -31.25 3.57 39.67
CA PRO A 55 -32.37 2.61 39.88
C PRO A 55 -33.04 2.70 41.22
N PHE A 56 -32.27 2.91 42.29
CA PHE A 56 -32.75 3.05 43.70
C PHE A 56 -31.75 3.83 44.55
N ARG A 57 -32.16 4.19 45.77
CA ARG A 57 -31.31 4.92 46.72
C ARG A 57 -30.08 4.13 47.16
N GLN A 58 -29.00 4.85 47.54
CA GLN A 58 -27.68 4.29 47.80
C GLN A 58 -27.65 3.32 49.03
N LYS A 59 -28.50 3.52 50.02
CA LYS A 59 -28.57 2.73 51.27
C LYS A 59 -30.03 2.44 51.63
N GLY A 60 -30.26 1.44 52.52
CA GLY A 60 -31.59 1.16 53.06
C GLY A 60 -32.51 0.35 52.13
N THR A 61 -31.97 -0.36 51.11
CA THR A 61 -32.74 -1.23 50.22
C THR A 61 -32.47 -2.72 50.39
N GLY A 62 -31.47 -3.10 51.17
CA GLY A 62 -31.01 -4.51 51.28
C GLY A 62 -30.41 -5.10 49.99
N ARG A 63 -30.33 -4.33 48.95
CA ARG A 63 -29.80 -4.77 47.60
C ARG A 63 -28.38 -4.27 47.38
N ALA A 64 -27.67 -4.93 46.45
CA ALA A 64 -26.38 -4.45 45.96
C ALA A 64 -26.52 -3.05 45.35
N ARG A 65 -25.53 -2.21 45.55
CA ARG A 65 -25.52 -0.83 45.03
C ARG A 65 -25.41 -0.82 43.50
N GLN A 66 -26.26 -0.04 42.84
CA GLN A 66 -26.26 0.10 41.39
C GLN A 66 -26.30 1.60 40.99
N GLY A 67 -25.46 1.97 40.06
CA GLY A 67 -25.39 3.35 39.54
C GLY A 67 -26.29 3.59 38.33
N SER A 68 -26.41 2.58 37.46
CA SER A 68 -27.19 2.65 36.23
C SER A 68 -27.67 1.27 35.82
N ILE A 69 -28.75 1.18 35.08
CA ILE A 69 -29.24 -0.04 34.41
C ILE A 69 -28.45 -0.36 33.13
N ARG A 70 -27.50 0.52 32.73
CA ARG A 70 -26.64 0.35 31.55
C ARG A 70 -25.19 0.04 31.89
N GLU A 71 -24.93 -0.36 33.11
CA GLU A 71 -23.60 -0.84 33.53
C GLU A 71 -23.22 -2.14 32.79
N PRO A 72 -21.91 -2.41 32.59
CA PRO A 72 -21.45 -3.56 31.77
C PRO A 72 -21.99 -4.92 32.23
N GLN A 73 -22.27 -5.12 33.51
CA GLN A 73 -22.82 -6.35 34.05
C GLN A 73 -24.35 -6.49 33.84
N MET A 74 -25.01 -5.45 33.35
CA MET A 74 -26.45 -5.46 33.11
C MET A 74 -26.78 -5.96 31.71
N THR A 75 -27.88 -6.69 31.59
CA THR A 75 -28.41 -7.08 30.26
C THR A 75 -28.73 -5.83 29.44
N GLY A 76 -28.15 -5.73 28.24
CA GLY A 76 -28.27 -4.55 27.40
C GLY A 76 -27.47 -3.33 27.89
N GLY A 77 -26.51 -3.53 28.80
CA GLY A 77 -25.54 -2.53 29.23
C GLY A 77 -24.44 -2.27 28.21
N GLY A 78 -23.63 -1.24 28.46
CA GLY A 78 -22.48 -0.90 27.63
C GLY A 78 -21.29 -1.84 27.83
N ILE A 79 -20.37 -1.83 26.87
CA ILE A 79 -19.13 -2.61 26.93
C ILE A 79 -18.03 -1.80 27.61
N ALA A 80 -17.33 -2.38 28.61
CA ALA A 80 -16.33 -1.67 29.40
C ALA A 80 -15.00 -1.44 28.63
N HIS A 81 -14.47 -2.45 27.97
CA HIS A 81 -13.19 -2.43 27.26
C HIS A 81 -13.33 -2.91 25.82
N GLY A 82 -14.39 -2.48 25.16
CA GLY A 82 -14.61 -2.82 23.75
C GLY A 82 -13.70 -2.05 22.81
N PRO A 83 -13.58 -2.50 21.56
CA PRO A 83 -12.84 -1.80 20.54
C PRO A 83 -13.44 -0.42 20.29
N GLN A 84 -12.58 0.58 20.11
CA GLN A 84 -12.94 1.94 19.73
C GLN A 84 -12.28 2.29 18.41
N SER A 85 -12.91 3.12 17.60
CA SER A 85 -12.34 3.58 16.34
C SER A 85 -11.00 4.27 16.59
N ARG A 86 -9.97 3.87 15.87
CA ARG A 86 -8.63 4.42 16.00
C ARG A 86 -7.87 4.43 14.68
N ASP A 87 -6.96 5.35 14.55
CA ASP A 87 -5.96 5.36 13.47
C ASP A 87 -4.86 4.33 13.78
N TYR A 88 -4.46 3.59 12.74
CA TYR A 88 -3.37 2.61 12.78
C TYR A 88 -2.10 3.11 12.09
N SER A 89 -2.10 4.32 11.56
CA SER A 89 -0.94 4.89 10.88
C SER A 89 0.29 4.93 11.80
N GLN A 90 1.45 4.61 11.21
CA GLN A 90 2.74 4.64 11.90
C GLN A 90 3.62 5.69 11.25
N ARG A 91 4.02 6.70 12.01
CA ARG A 91 4.91 7.75 11.53
C ARG A 91 6.29 7.16 11.17
N THR A 92 6.64 7.23 9.89
CA THR A 92 7.95 6.79 9.38
C THR A 92 8.68 7.99 8.77
N PRO A 93 9.94 8.28 9.16
CA PRO A 93 10.74 9.33 8.56
C PRO A 93 10.90 9.20 7.05
N LYS A 94 10.95 10.30 6.32
CA LYS A 94 11.09 10.30 4.85
C LYS A 94 12.34 9.56 4.38
N ASN A 95 13.48 9.76 5.06
CA ASN A 95 14.74 9.10 4.71
C ASN A 95 14.66 7.57 4.87
N MET A 96 13.95 7.06 5.88
CA MET A 96 13.73 5.63 6.06
C MET A 96 12.92 5.04 4.90
N LYS A 97 11.85 5.74 4.47
CA LYS A 97 11.04 5.32 3.31
C LYS A 97 11.87 5.28 2.03
N ALA A 98 12.69 6.30 1.79
CA ALA A 98 13.56 6.37 0.61
C ALA A 98 14.63 5.27 0.63
N ALA A 99 15.28 5.03 1.77
CA ALA A 99 16.28 3.98 1.91
C ALA A 99 15.67 2.58 1.73
N ALA A 100 14.47 2.32 2.27
CA ALA A 100 13.76 1.07 2.08
C ALA A 100 13.39 0.82 0.61
N LEU A 101 12.94 1.86 -0.10
CA LEU A 101 12.61 1.76 -1.52
C LEU A 101 13.87 1.48 -2.37
N ARG A 102 14.98 2.19 -2.13
CA ARG A 102 16.26 1.95 -2.81
C ARG A 102 16.75 0.52 -2.58
N GLY A 103 16.68 0.03 -1.34
CA GLY A 103 17.02 -1.35 -1.01
C GLY A 103 16.17 -2.40 -1.74
N ALA A 104 14.85 -2.18 -1.83
CA ALA A 104 13.94 -3.06 -2.56
C ALA A 104 14.20 -3.06 -4.08
N LEU A 105 14.45 -1.89 -4.66
CA LEU A 105 14.82 -1.78 -6.08
C LEU A 105 16.17 -2.41 -6.37
N SER A 106 17.15 -2.26 -5.47
CA SER A 106 18.47 -2.87 -5.60
C SER A 106 18.41 -4.40 -5.59
N ASP A 107 17.57 -4.99 -4.73
CA ASP A 107 17.33 -6.44 -4.76
C ASP A 107 16.73 -6.89 -6.09
N ARG A 108 15.76 -6.16 -6.63
CA ARG A 108 15.17 -6.47 -7.94
C ARG A 108 16.17 -6.29 -9.08
N ALA A 109 17.01 -5.25 -9.04
CA ALA A 109 18.05 -5.00 -10.03
C ALA A 109 19.10 -6.12 -10.06
N ARG A 110 19.63 -6.51 -8.90
CA ARG A 110 20.62 -7.61 -8.79
C ARG A 110 20.09 -8.94 -9.30
N ASN A 111 18.81 -9.18 -9.17
CA ASN A 111 18.14 -10.37 -9.68
C ASN A 111 17.71 -10.26 -11.16
N GLY A 112 18.06 -9.17 -11.87
CA GLY A 112 17.67 -8.93 -13.26
C GLY A 112 16.17 -8.78 -13.48
N ARG A 113 15.45 -8.28 -12.49
CA ARG A 113 13.98 -8.16 -12.47
C ARG A 113 13.48 -6.71 -12.70
N ILE A 114 14.34 -5.85 -13.18
CA ILE A 114 13.98 -4.50 -13.61
C ILE A 114 14.10 -4.43 -15.13
N HIS A 115 13.02 -4.04 -15.77
CA HIS A 115 12.93 -3.93 -17.21
C HIS A 115 12.53 -2.50 -17.59
N VAL A 116 13.22 -1.92 -18.55
CA VAL A 116 12.84 -0.61 -19.10
C VAL A 116 12.43 -0.81 -20.56
N ILE A 117 11.25 -0.34 -20.89
CA ILE A 117 10.66 -0.40 -22.22
C ILE A 117 10.42 1.00 -22.76
N GLU A 118 10.45 1.17 -24.06
CA GLU A 118 10.21 2.50 -24.68
C GLU A 118 8.77 2.96 -24.39
N THR A 119 7.80 2.14 -24.79
CA THR A 119 6.37 2.31 -24.55
C THR A 119 5.72 0.96 -24.31
N LEU A 120 4.67 0.90 -23.50
CA LEU A 120 3.93 -0.34 -23.27
C LEU A 120 2.97 -0.64 -24.42
N ILE A 121 2.33 0.40 -24.95
CA ILE A 121 1.37 0.33 -26.06
C ILE A 121 1.82 1.32 -27.14
N ALA A 122 2.03 0.81 -28.34
CA ALA A 122 2.43 1.63 -29.48
C ALA A 122 1.25 2.27 -30.24
N GLN A 123 0.02 1.96 -29.80
CA GLN A 123 -1.23 2.46 -30.42
C GLN A 123 -1.83 3.55 -29.55
N ASP A 124 -2.50 4.52 -30.14
CA ASP A 124 -3.21 5.58 -29.43
C ASP A 124 -4.52 5.10 -28.77
N THR A 125 -4.94 3.86 -29.03
CA THR A 125 -6.15 3.27 -28.47
C THR A 125 -5.81 2.25 -27.39
N PRO A 126 -6.47 2.30 -26.20
CA PRO A 126 -6.24 1.34 -25.12
C PRO A 126 -6.55 -0.10 -25.55
N SER A 127 -5.66 -1.04 -25.24
CA SER A 127 -5.82 -2.46 -25.57
C SER A 127 -5.21 -3.37 -24.50
N THR A 128 -6.07 -4.06 -23.75
CA THR A 128 -5.63 -5.04 -22.73
C THR A 128 -4.93 -6.25 -23.36
N LYS A 129 -5.33 -6.64 -24.59
CA LYS A 129 -4.71 -7.73 -25.33
C LYS A 129 -3.26 -7.38 -25.71
N ALA A 130 -3.03 -6.15 -26.19
CA ALA A 130 -1.71 -5.66 -26.53
C ALA A 130 -0.82 -5.55 -25.29
N ALA A 131 -1.34 -5.02 -24.18
CA ALA A 131 -0.62 -4.93 -22.91
C ALA A 131 -0.19 -6.32 -22.38
N LYS A 132 -1.10 -7.31 -22.43
CA LYS A 132 -0.79 -8.68 -22.01
C LYS A 132 0.30 -9.30 -22.89
N ALA A 133 0.25 -9.12 -24.20
CA ALA A 133 1.25 -9.61 -25.14
C ALA A 133 2.61 -8.94 -24.89
N ALA A 134 2.61 -7.62 -24.68
CA ALA A 134 3.81 -6.85 -24.38
C ALA A 134 4.51 -7.34 -23.10
N LEU A 135 3.77 -7.57 -22.02
CA LEU A 135 4.33 -8.08 -20.77
C LEU A 135 4.84 -9.53 -20.89
N ALA A 136 4.18 -10.38 -21.67
CA ALA A 136 4.64 -11.73 -21.95
C ALA A 136 5.97 -11.75 -22.74
N GLU A 137 6.22 -10.77 -23.60
CA GLU A 137 7.52 -10.60 -24.29
C GLU A 137 8.62 -10.12 -23.34
N VAL A 138 8.27 -9.33 -22.30
CA VAL A 138 9.23 -8.90 -21.27
C VAL A 138 9.67 -10.07 -20.43
N GLN A 139 8.73 -10.84 -19.90
CA GLN A 139 9.00 -12.02 -19.09
C GLN A 139 7.80 -12.98 -19.14
N ASN A 140 8.06 -14.24 -19.48
CA ASN A 140 7.00 -15.24 -19.68
C ASN A 140 6.83 -16.20 -18.47
N GLU A 141 7.86 -16.37 -17.65
CA GLU A 141 7.83 -17.34 -16.53
C GLU A 141 7.14 -16.80 -15.29
N ARG A 142 7.22 -15.47 -15.05
CA ARG A 142 6.68 -14.80 -13.87
C ARG A 142 5.42 -14.05 -14.25
N ARG A 143 4.48 -13.91 -13.29
CA ARG A 143 3.14 -13.41 -13.59
C ARG A 143 2.84 -12.06 -12.98
N ASN A 144 3.45 -11.71 -11.82
CA ASN A 144 3.11 -10.49 -11.10
C ASN A 144 4.02 -9.35 -11.54
N PHE A 145 3.47 -8.42 -12.30
CA PHE A 145 4.19 -7.26 -12.80
C PHE A 145 3.80 -5.99 -12.05
N LEU A 146 4.79 -5.19 -11.69
CA LEU A 146 4.60 -3.79 -11.34
C LEU A 146 4.96 -2.95 -12.56
N VAL A 147 3.98 -2.31 -13.17
CA VAL A 147 4.19 -1.43 -14.31
C VAL A 147 4.20 0.02 -13.82
N VAL A 148 5.31 0.68 -14.05
CA VAL A 148 5.52 2.09 -13.66
C VAL A 148 5.44 2.93 -14.93
N ILE A 149 4.45 3.83 -14.96
CA ILE A 149 4.14 4.68 -16.09
C ILE A 149 4.26 6.16 -15.75
N ASP A 150 4.37 7.00 -16.76
CA ASP A 150 4.25 8.45 -16.58
C ASP A 150 2.78 8.87 -16.45
N ARG A 151 2.52 10.01 -15.79
CA ARG A 151 1.15 10.53 -15.59
C ARG A 151 0.45 10.94 -16.87
N SER A 152 1.18 11.21 -17.91
CA SER A 152 0.66 11.55 -19.23
C SER A 152 0.21 10.33 -20.07
N ASP A 153 0.55 9.11 -19.62
CA ASP A 153 0.27 7.87 -20.36
C ASP A 153 -1.05 7.21 -19.94
N ASP A 154 -2.16 7.85 -20.28
CA ASP A 154 -3.50 7.33 -20.00
C ASP A 154 -3.80 6.02 -20.77
N VAL A 155 -3.19 5.83 -21.95
CA VAL A 155 -3.40 4.65 -22.78
C VAL A 155 -2.84 3.41 -22.09
N ALA A 156 -1.62 3.49 -21.55
CA ALA A 156 -1.04 2.40 -20.78
C ALA A 156 -1.82 2.13 -19.50
N ALA A 157 -2.25 3.16 -18.76
CA ALA A 157 -3.05 3.03 -17.55
C ALA A 157 -4.37 2.28 -17.81
N LEU A 158 -5.12 2.68 -18.83
CA LEU A 158 -6.38 2.04 -19.22
C LEU A 158 -6.20 0.60 -19.72
N SER A 159 -5.07 0.33 -20.38
CA SER A 159 -4.77 -0.99 -20.94
C SER A 159 -4.36 -2.03 -19.88
N THR A 160 -3.78 -1.58 -18.77
CA THR A 160 -3.22 -2.45 -17.74
C THR A 160 -4.14 -2.66 -16.54
N ARG A 161 -4.97 -1.67 -16.18
CA ARG A 161 -5.77 -1.68 -14.94
C ARG A 161 -6.69 -2.89 -14.76
N ASN A 162 -7.12 -3.55 -15.84
CA ASN A 162 -8.01 -4.72 -15.78
C ASN A 162 -7.23 -6.05 -15.70
N LEU A 163 -5.91 -6.05 -15.79
CA LEU A 163 -5.10 -7.26 -15.71
C LEU A 163 -4.84 -7.63 -14.25
N GLN A 164 -5.33 -8.80 -13.80
CA GLN A 164 -5.25 -9.23 -12.39
C GLN A 164 -3.84 -9.37 -11.83
N HIS A 165 -2.86 -9.70 -12.68
CA HIS A 165 -1.46 -9.91 -12.28
C HIS A 165 -0.58 -8.68 -12.54
N VAL A 166 -1.18 -7.56 -12.92
CA VAL A 166 -0.48 -6.31 -13.20
C VAL A 166 -0.95 -5.25 -12.22
N HIS A 167 -0.02 -4.69 -11.48
CA HIS A 167 -0.24 -3.50 -10.69
C HIS A 167 0.39 -2.30 -11.38
N THR A 168 -0.40 -1.27 -11.63
CA THR A 168 0.07 -0.08 -12.34
C THR A 168 0.19 1.08 -11.39
N LEU A 169 1.35 1.72 -11.38
CA LEU A 169 1.64 2.91 -10.58
C LEU A 169 2.28 4.00 -11.43
N TYR A 170 2.12 5.23 -10.99
CA TYR A 170 2.90 6.35 -11.52
C TYR A 170 4.27 6.43 -10.85
N ALA A 171 5.25 7.00 -11.54
CA ALA A 171 6.63 7.10 -11.05
C ALA A 171 6.75 7.78 -9.67
N ASP A 172 5.90 8.75 -9.37
CA ASP A 172 5.84 9.47 -8.08
C ASP A 172 5.14 8.69 -6.95
N GLN A 173 4.42 7.63 -7.28
CA GLN A 173 3.70 6.78 -6.33
C GLN A 173 4.45 5.49 -5.96
N LEU A 174 5.62 5.27 -6.55
CA LEU A 174 6.42 4.07 -6.31
C LEU A 174 6.76 3.92 -4.82
N ASN A 175 6.50 2.73 -4.29
CA ASN A 175 6.67 2.43 -2.87
C ASN A 175 7.26 1.04 -2.64
N THR A 176 7.78 0.82 -1.43
CA THR A 176 8.51 -0.41 -1.07
C THR A 176 7.62 -1.65 -1.13
N TYR A 177 6.37 -1.57 -0.68
CA TYR A 177 5.46 -2.73 -0.64
C TYR A 177 5.16 -3.26 -2.04
N ASP A 178 4.82 -2.38 -2.99
CA ASP A 178 4.47 -2.80 -4.35
C ASP A 178 5.66 -3.36 -5.11
N VAL A 179 6.86 -2.81 -4.91
CA VAL A 179 8.11 -3.36 -5.47
C VAL A 179 8.38 -4.77 -4.93
N LEU A 180 8.21 -5.01 -3.63
CA LEU A 180 8.44 -6.31 -3.03
C LEU A 180 7.35 -7.33 -3.37
N LYS A 181 6.12 -6.89 -3.60
CA LYS A 181 4.99 -7.76 -3.97
C LYS A 181 5.10 -8.27 -5.40
N ALA A 182 5.61 -7.43 -6.30
CA ALA A 182 5.76 -7.78 -7.70
C ALA A 182 6.96 -8.72 -7.93
N ASP A 183 6.86 -9.59 -8.91
CA ASP A 183 7.98 -10.43 -9.36
C ASP A 183 8.95 -9.61 -10.21
N ASP A 184 8.43 -8.84 -11.16
CA ASP A 184 9.20 -8.00 -12.07
C ASP A 184 8.66 -6.57 -12.06
N VAL A 185 9.56 -5.59 -12.18
CA VAL A 185 9.25 -4.18 -12.27
C VAL A 185 9.53 -3.70 -13.70
N VAL A 186 8.52 -3.18 -14.35
CA VAL A 186 8.59 -2.71 -15.74
C VAL A 186 8.38 -1.20 -15.76
N PHE A 187 9.38 -0.46 -16.17
CA PHE A 187 9.30 0.98 -16.36
C PHE A 187 9.07 1.32 -17.83
N THR A 188 8.18 2.27 -18.09
CA THR A 188 8.25 2.99 -19.37
C THR A 188 9.41 3.99 -19.31
N LYS A 189 10.07 4.24 -20.45
CA LYS A 189 11.25 5.12 -20.48
C LYS A 189 10.98 6.51 -19.88
N PRO A 190 9.86 7.19 -20.18
CA PRO A 190 9.53 8.47 -19.55
C PRO A 190 9.39 8.38 -18.03
N ALA A 191 8.75 7.32 -17.52
CA ALA A 191 8.57 7.10 -16.08
C ALA A 191 9.92 6.82 -15.38
N TYR A 192 10.81 6.07 -16.02
CA TYR A 192 12.14 5.80 -15.52
C TYR A 192 12.94 7.11 -15.40
N ASP A 193 12.98 7.93 -16.43
CA ASP A 193 13.69 9.19 -16.44
C ASP A 193 13.15 10.17 -15.39
N ALA A 194 11.81 10.24 -15.24
CA ALA A 194 11.16 11.04 -14.21
C ALA A 194 11.52 10.54 -12.79
N PHE A 195 11.54 9.22 -12.57
CA PHE A 195 11.92 8.63 -11.28
C PHE A 195 13.38 8.92 -10.92
N VAL A 196 14.31 8.71 -11.84
CA VAL A 196 15.74 8.98 -11.63
C VAL A 196 15.98 10.46 -11.37
N ALA A 197 15.40 11.37 -12.15
CA ALA A 197 15.52 12.81 -11.94
C ALA A 197 14.99 13.24 -10.57
N ALA A 198 13.83 12.74 -10.14
CA ALA A 198 13.26 13.04 -8.83
C ALA A 198 14.07 12.47 -7.65
N ALA A 199 14.72 11.33 -7.84
CA ALA A 199 15.54 10.70 -6.81
C ALA A 199 16.92 11.33 -6.66
N SER A 200 17.51 11.86 -7.75
CA SER A 200 18.80 12.58 -7.75
C SER A 200 18.68 14.00 -7.23
N ALA A 201 17.48 14.61 -7.26
CA ALA A 201 17.24 15.97 -6.75
C ALA A 201 17.07 16.03 -5.20
N LYS A 202 17.14 14.91 -4.48
CA LYS A 202 16.96 14.79 -3.02
C LYS A 202 18.21 14.29 -2.33
#